data_d3c37cf525ead132a5cd6e360e243b20
#
_entry.id   d3c37cf525ead132a5cd6e360e243b20
#
_cell.length_a   1.000
_cell.length_b   1.000
_cell.length_c   1.000
_cell.angle_alpha   90.00
_cell.angle_beta   90.00
_cell.angle_gamma   90.00
#
_symmetry.space_group_name_H-M   'P 1'
#
loop_
_entity.id
_entity.type
_entity.pdbx_description
1 polymer ?
#
loop_
_entity_poly.entity_id
_entity_poly.type
_entity_poly.pdbx_seq_one_letter_code
_entity_poly.pdbx_strand_id
1 'polypeptide(L)'
;MSWIRLIPLLVVLVVVPGPPAWAGPATDQLRMYTDQVLKILQNPSMTLAERREAVRQLAEEVFDVNETAQRALGQHWQQRTPAEREEFVKLFANLLEQTYISRIDEFGGEKLTYVSEQLDGERGVVRARITTKNGTEVPVESRVLLKGNRWLIYDILIENLSLISNYRSQFDRVIRTSSYGELVKRLQTKGAFLSEKATKTPRRGDPQR
;
A
#
# COMPACT_ATOMS: atom_id res chain seq x y z
N MET A 1 -67.70 36.18 9.89
CA MET A 1 -66.85 36.03 8.72
C MET A 1 -65.42 35.99 9.24
N SER A 2 -64.93 34.79 9.34
CA SER A 2 -63.66 34.44 10.01
C SER A 2 -62.53 34.26 8.95
N TRP A 3 -61.51 35.08 9.02
CA TRP A 3 -60.38 35.03 8.13
C TRP A 3 -59.22 34.20 8.80
N ILE A 4 -59.14 32.96 8.40
CA ILE A 4 -58.03 32.07 8.79
C ILE A 4 -56.79 32.45 7.95
N ARG A 5 -55.79 33.07 8.59
CA ARG A 5 -54.47 33.34 7.99
C ARG A 5 -53.67 32.06 8.00
N LEU A 6 -53.49 31.45 6.83
CA LEU A 6 -52.50 30.41 6.57
C LEU A 6 -51.07 30.99 6.66
N ILE A 7 -50.32 30.58 7.67
CA ILE A 7 -48.89 30.86 7.76
C ILE A 7 -48.19 29.72 7.01
N PRO A 8 -47.40 29.97 5.94
CA PRO A 8 -46.60 28.95 5.32
C PRO A 8 -45.42 28.62 6.24
N LEU A 9 -45.38 27.38 6.72
CA LEU A 9 -44.26 26.82 7.48
C LEU A 9 -43.08 26.66 6.52
N LEU A 10 -42.15 27.60 6.54
CA LEU A 10 -40.90 27.54 5.79
C LEU A 10 -39.96 26.52 6.47
N VAL A 11 -39.94 25.27 5.98
CA VAL A 11 -38.97 24.27 6.41
C VAL A 11 -37.61 24.68 5.85
N VAL A 12 -36.81 25.34 6.68
CA VAL A 12 -35.41 25.61 6.37
C VAL A 12 -34.66 24.29 6.52
N LEU A 13 -34.35 23.64 5.37
CA LEU A 13 -33.48 22.49 5.31
C LEU A 13 -32.07 22.97 5.63
N VAL A 14 -31.65 22.85 6.90
CA VAL A 14 -30.25 23.08 7.31
C VAL A 14 -29.44 21.94 6.76
N VAL A 15 -28.78 22.14 5.60
CA VAL A 15 -27.76 21.27 5.11
C VAL A 15 -26.54 21.46 6.03
N VAL A 16 -26.44 20.61 7.04
CA VAL A 16 -25.24 20.53 7.85
C VAL A 16 -24.14 19.98 6.91
N PRO A 17 -23.07 20.71 6.60
CA PRO A 17 -21.97 20.15 5.86
C PRO A 17 -21.40 19.02 6.72
N GLY A 18 -21.54 17.77 6.25
CA GLY A 18 -20.91 16.63 6.87
C GLY A 18 -19.40 16.85 6.94
N PRO A 19 -18.70 16.25 7.91
CA PRO A 19 -17.24 16.31 7.96
C PRO A 19 -16.68 15.90 6.59
N PRO A 20 -15.56 16.50 6.14
CA PRO A 20 -14.96 16.17 4.86
C PRO A 20 -14.80 14.64 4.77
N ALA A 21 -15.27 14.05 3.67
CA ALA A 21 -15.42 12.60 3.45
C ALA A 21 -14.11 11.78 3.45
N TRP A 22 -13.03 12.33 3.97
CA TRP A 22 -11.64 11.83 3.93
C TRP A 22 -11.08 11.46 5.32
N ALA A 23 -11.80 11.74 6.40
CA ALA A 23 -11.44 11.36 7.77
C ALA A 23 -12.27 10.14 8.16
N GLY A 24 -11.71 8.96 7.97
CA GLY A 24 -12.27 7.71 8.46
C GLY A 24 -11.21 6.94 9.23
N PRO A 25 -11.59 5.93 10.02
CA PRO A 25 -10.71 5.26 10.96
C PRO A 25 -9.48 4.60 10.30
N ALA A 26 -9.62 4.08 9.08
CA ALA A 26 -8.49 3.54 8.35
C ALA A 26 -7.55 4.64 7.86
N THR A 27 -8.10 5.73 7.30
CA THR A 27 -7.32 6.89 6.86
C THR A 27 -6.56 7.54 8.00
N ASP A 28 -7.20 7.72 9.16
CA ASP A 28 -6.55 8.34 10.32
C ASP A 28 -5.40 7.50 10.84
N GLN A 29 -5.59 6.18 10.89
CA GLN A 29 -4.52 5.25 11.27
C GLN A 29 -3.37 5.27 10.25
N LEU A 30 -3.65 5.21 8.95
CA LEU A 30 -2.61 5.25 7.91
C LEU A 30 -1.85 6.59 7.93
N ARG A 31 -2.55 7.70 8.18
CA ARG A 31 -1.93 9.04 8.33
C ARG A 31 -0.96 9.06 9.50
N MET A 32 -1.34 8.52 10.65
CA MET A 32 -0.46 8.43 11.81
C MET A 32 0.85 7.70 11.46
N TYR A 33 0.79 6.57 10.76
CA TYR A 33 2.00 5.84 10.32
C TYR A 33 2.79 6.62 9.27
N THR A 34 2.13 7.26 8.33
CA THR A 34 2.80 8.10 7.33
C THR A 34 3.56 9.24 7.98
N ASP A 35 2.95 9.92 8.95
CA ASP A 35 3.60 11.01 9.70
C ASP A 35 4.82 10.51 10.48
N GLN A 36 4.76 9.31 11.04
CA GLN A 36 5.91 8.69 11.72
C GLN A 36 7.04 8.38 10.73
N VAL A 37 6.73 7.78 9.56
CA VAL A 37 7.72 7.54 8.51
C VAL A 37 8.38 8.85 8.09
N LEU A 38 7.60 9.90 7.83
CA LEU A 38 8.15 11.20 7.44
C LEU A 38 9.06 11.80 8.51
N LYS A 39 8.69 11.69 9.79
CA LYS A 39 9.56 12.12 10.91
C LYS A 39 10.88 11.36 10.94
N ILE A 40 10.87 10.05 10.71
CA ILE A 40 12.08 9.22 10.64
C ILE A 40 12.95 9.67 9.47
N LEU A 41 12.37 9.80 8.27
CA LEU A 41 13.11 10.17 7.05
C LEU A 41 13.74 11.55 7.14
N GLN A 42 13.09 12.48 7.82
CA GLN A 42 13.54 13.87 7.99
C GLN A 42 14.44 14.08 9.22
N ASN A 43 14.67 13.07 10.05
CA ASN A 43 15.48 13.20 11.24
C ASN A 43 16.98 13.29 10.91
N PRO A 44 17.63 14.45 11.08
CA PRO A 44 19.04 14.61 10.74
C PRO A 44 20.00 13.88 11.71
N SER A 45 19.52 13.50 12.90
CA SER A 45 20.33 12.80 13.91
C SER A 45 20.41 11.30 13.68
N MET A 46 19.60 10.73 12.77
CA MET A 46 19.60 9.31 12.44
C MET A 46 20.50 9.02 11.25
N THR A 47 21.29 7.96 11.35
CA THR A 47 21.99 7.37 10.22
C THR A 47 21.00 6.72 9.24
N LEU A 48 21.43 6.46 8.02
CA LEU A 48 20.60 5.76 7.03
C LEU A 48 20.18 4.35 7.51
N ALA A 49 21.08 3.64 8.17
CA ALA A 49 20.81 2.32 8.73
C ALA A 49 19.72 2.37 9.81
N GLU A 50 19.79 3.34 10.73
CA GLU A 50 18.77 3.54 11.77
C GLU A 50 17.41 3.92 11.17
N ARG A 51 17.38 4.77 10.14
CA ARG A 51 16.14 5.12 9.43
C ARG A 51 15.52 3.90 8.76
N ARG A 52 16.33 3.08 8.07
CA ARG A 52 15.85 1.84 7.42
C ARG A 52 15.27 0.87 8.44
N GLU A 53 15.94 0.67 9.55
CA GLU A 53 15.46 -0.20 10.62
C GLU A 53 14.15 0.32 11.24
N ALA A 54 14.06 1.61 11.55
CA ALA A 54 12.86 2.21 12.10
C ALA A 54 11.67 2.14 11.11
N VAL A 55 11.90 2.39 9.81
CA VAL A 55 10.84 2.25 8.78
C VAL A 55 10.44 0.79 8.62
N ARG A 56 11.36 -0.17 8.71
CA ARG A 56 11.06 -1.60 8.68
C ARG A 56 10.12 -2.00 9.82
N GLN A 57 10.40 -1.56 11.04
CA GLN A 57 9.55 -1.83 12.21
C GLN A 57 8.14 -1.25 12.03
N LEU A 58 8.02 -0.02 11.54
CA LEU A 58 6.71 0.56 11.21
C LEU A 58 5.99 -0.20 10.10
N ALA A 59 6.71 -0.69 9.09
CA ALA A 59 6.11 -1.49 8.03
C ALA A 59 5.55 -2.81 8.57
N GLU A 60 6.21 -3.46 9.52
CA GLU A 60 5.71 -4.68 10.19
C GLU A 60 4.42 -4.42 10.99
N GLU A 61 4.23 -3.20 11.49
CA GLU A 61 3.01 -2.83 12.23
C GLU A 61 1.83 -2.50 11.32
N VAL A 62 2.08 -1.94 10.14
CA VAL A 62 1.04 -1.43 9.25
C VAL A 62 0.64 -2.41 8.15
N PHE A 63 1.53 -3.34 7.78
CA PHE A 63 1.25 -4.35 6.76
C PHE A 63 0.85 -5.69 7.37
N ASP A 64 -0.19 -6.31 6.80
CA ASP A 64 -0.47 -7.73 7.05
C ASP A 64 0.40 -8.59 6.13
N VAL A 65 1.60 -8.90 6.60
CA VAL A 65 2.59 -9.65 5.81
C VAL A 65 2.07 -11.05 5.43
N ASN A 66 1.32 -11.72 6.32
CA ASN A 66 0.75 -13.04 6.06
C ASN A 66 -0.32 -12.99 4.96
N GLU A 67 -1.28 -12.06 5.05
CA GLU A 67 -2.32 -11.86 4.04
C GLU A 67 -1.71 -11.45 2.70
N THR A 68 -0.72 -10.57 2.74
CA THR A 68 0.05 -10.11 1.58
C THR A 68 0.73 -11.29 0.87
N ALA A 69 1.44 -12.14 1.61
CA ALA A 69 2.13 -13.31 1.09
C ALA A 69 1.15 -14.36 0.54
N GLN A 70 0.08 -14.65 1.28
CA GLN A 70 -0.97 -15.56 0.83
C GLN A 70 -1.55 -15.12 -0.52
N ARG A 71 -1.85 -13.84 -0.67
CA ARG A 71 -2.39 -13.28 -1.92
C ARG A 71 -1.37 -13.28 -3.05
N ALA A 72 -0.09 -13.04 -2.75
CA ALA A 72 0.97 -13.08 -3.73
C ALA A 72 1.25 -14.49 -4.25
N LEU A 73 1.15 -15.52 -3.40
CA LEU A 73 1.29 -16.91 -3.82
C LEU A 73 0.01 -17.45 -4.52
N GLY A 74 -1.15 -16.83 -4.22
CA GLY A 74 -2.43 -17.09 -4.88
C GLY A 74 -2.87 -18.56 -4.77
N GLN A 75 -3.25 -19.16 -5.92
CA GLN A 75 -3.75 -20.54 -5.96
C GLN A 75 -2.74 -21.58 -5.44
N HIS A 76 -1.46 -21.29 -5.47
CA HIS A 76 -0.42 -22.21 -5.00
C HIS A 76 -0.32 -22.27 -3.47
N TRP A 77 -0.91 -21.31 -2.74
CA TRP A 77 -0.87 -21.25 -1.28
C TRP A 77 -1.47 -22.49 -0.60
N GLN A 78 -2.63 -22.95 -1.10
CA GLN A 78 -3.33 -24.09 -0.49
C GLN A 78 -2.56 -25.41 -0.62
N GLN A 79 -1.68 -25.50 -1.60
CA GLN A 79 -0.86 -26.69 -1.84
C GLN A 79 0.41 -26.72 -0.97
N ARG A 80 0.64 -25.69 -0.16
CA ARG A 80 1.85 -25.58 0.68
C ARG A 80 1.57 -26.06 2.09
N THR A 81 2.56 -26.77 2.64
CA THR A 81 2.58 -27.16 4.05
C THR A 81 2.69 -25.90 4.93
N PRO A 82 2.34 -25.98 6.24
CA PRO A 82 2.53 -24.86 7.16
C PRO A 82 3.98 -24.33 7.18
N ALA A 83 4.97 -25.22 7.16
CA ALA A 83 6.39 -24.85 7.14
C ALA A 83 6.78 -24.10 5.86
N GLU A 84 6.32 -24.58 4.68
CA GLU A 84 6.56 -23.89 3.40
C GLU A 84 5.88 -22.52 3.36
N ARG A 85 4.69 -22.36 3.95
CA ARG A 85 4.00 -21.08 4.05
C ARG A 85 4.79 -20.09 4.90
N GLU A 86 5.26 -20.53 6.06
CA GLU A 86 6.07 -19.71 6.96
C GLU A 86 7.40 -19.29 6.29
N GLU A 87 8.09 -20.20 5.63
CA GLU A 87 9.30 -19.90 4.86
C GLU A 87 9.00 -18.87 3.76
N PHE A 88 7.94 -19.09 2.99
CA PHE A 88 7.56 -18.17 1.91
C PHE A 88 7.23 -16.77 2.43
N VAL A 89 6.50 -16.65 3.54
CA VAL A 89 6.18 -15.35 4.18
C VAL A 89 7.47 -14.59 4.50
N LYS A 90 8.46 -15.25 5.13
CA LYS A 90 9.74 -14.65 5.47
C LYS A 90 10.52 -14.20 4.22
N LEU A 91 10.59 -15.06 3.22
CA LEU A 91 11.30 -14.76 1.97
C LEU A 91 10.64 -13.61 1.19
N PHE A 92 9.32 -13.58 1.15
CA PHE A 92 8.60 -12.53 0.46
C PHE A 92 8.68 -11.19 1.21
N ALA A 93 8.61 -11.19 2.53
CA ALA A 93 8.86 -10.01 3.36
C ALA A 93 10.25 -9.42 3.09
N ASN A 94 11.28 -10.27 3.07
CA ASN A 94 12.65 -9.86 2.75
C ASN A 94 12.76 -9.26 1.33
N LEU A 95 12.06 -9.84 0.35
CA LEU A 95 12.02 -9.29 -1.01
C LEU A 95 11.41 -7.88 -1.02
N LEU A 96 10.29 -7.67 -0.33
CA LEU A 96 9.63 -6.37 -0.24
C LEU A 96 10.53 -5.35 0.47
N GLU A 97 11.16 -5.72 1.58
CA GLU A 97 12.11 -4.88 2.29
C GLU A 97 13.25 -4.42 1.38
N GLN A 98 13.92 -5.36 0.71
CA GLN A 98 15.02 -5.05 -0.20
C GLN A 98 14.58 -4.21 -1.40
N THR A 99 13.33 -4.37 -1.85
CA THR A 99 12.83 -3.63 -3.01
C THR A 99 12.43 -2.20 -2.67
N TYR A 100 11.87 -1.97 -1.49
CA TYR A 100 11.25 -0.69 -1.13
C TYR A 100 11.96 0.03 0.02
N ILE A 101 12.25 -0.65 1.15
CA ILE A 101 12.86 0.00 2.32
C ILE A 101 14.33 0.34 2.08
N SER A 102 15.05 -0.48 1.30
CA SER A 102 16.44 -0.16 0.96
C SER A 102 16.62 1.15 0.19
N ARG A 103 15.55 1.68 -0.39
CA ARG A 103 15.54 2.89 -1.23
C ARG A 103 14.93 4.11 -0.55
N ILE A 104 14.75 4.10 0.75
CA ILE A 104 14.19 5.26 1.47
C ILE A 104 15.09 6.51 1.41
N ASP A 105 16.37 6.33 1.09
CA ASP A 105 17.32 7.42 0.81
C ASP A 105 17.02 8.17 -0.49
N GLU A 106 16.28 7.56 -1.42
CA GLU A 106 15.79 8.21 -2.63
C GLU A 106 14.61 9.17 -2.33
N PHE A 107 14.07 9.14 -1.09
CA PHE A 107 12.98 10.04 -0.67
C PHE A 107 13.40 11.50 -0.81
N GLY A 108 12.66 12.19 -1.61
CA GLY A 108 12.95 13.56 -1.99
C GLY A 108 12.09 14.62 -1.32
N GLY A 109 11.24 14.26 -0.38
CA GLY A 109 10.27 15.17 0.23
C GLY A 109 8.93 15.20 -0.52
N GLU A 110 8.56 14.11 -1.17
CA GLU A 110 7.25 13.91 -1.77
C GLU A 110 6.15 14.08 -0.72
N LYS A 111 5.00 14.61 -1.14
CA LYS A 111 3.85 14.81 -0.25
C LYS A 111 2.80 13.76 -0.53
N LEU A 112 2.28 13.12 0.53
CA LEU A 112 1.13 12.24 0.47
C LEU A 112 -0.12 12.99 0.92
N THR A 113 -1.13 13.03 0.08
CA THR A 113 -2.44 13.64 0.37
C THR A 113 -3.52 12.56 0.31
N TYR A 114 -4.20 12.32 1.42
CA TYR A 114 -5.34 11.40 1.47
C TYR A 114 -6.55 12.05 0.81
N VAL A 115 -7.26 11.27 -0.03
CA VAL A 115 -8.35 11.75 -0.88
C VAL A 115 -9.71 11.22 -0.42
N SER A 116 -9.79 9.90 -0.18
CA SER A 116 -11.05 9.26 0.20
C SER A 116 -10.80 7.93 0.88
N GLU A 117 -11.81 7.47 1.61
CA GLU A 117 -11.90 6.15 2.21
C GLU A 117 -13.21 5.50 1.82
N GLN A 118 -13.18 4.21 1.58
CA GLN A 118 -14.36 3.39 1.38
C GLN A 118 -14.21 2.11 2.19
N LEU A 119 -15.07 1.89 3.17
CA LEU A 119 -15.06 0.71 4.02
C LEU A 119 -16.28 -0.15 3.73
N ASP A 120 -16.08 -1.47 3.74
CA ASP A 120 -17.12 -2.50 3.63
C ASP A 120 -16.81 -3.60 4.65
N GLY A 121 -17.46 -3.54 5.80
CA GLY A 121 -17.19 -4.40 6.95
C GLY A 121 -15.72 -4.33 7.38
N GLU A 122 -15.04 -5.47 7.37
CA GLU A 122 -13.63 -5.59 7.74
C GLU A 122 -12.66 -5.28 6.59
N ARG A 123 -13.14 -4.82 5.45
CA ARG A 123 -12.31 -4.48 4.29
C ARG A 123 -12.48 -3.03 3.91
N GLY A 124 -11.44 -2.46 3.33
CA GLY A 124 -11.51 -1.09 2.88
C GLY A 124 -10.47 -0.73 1.86
N VAL A 125 -10.66 0.45 1.33
CA VAL A 125 -9.76 1.10 0.39
C VAL A 125 -9.55 2.54 0.83
N VAL A 126 -8.31 2.90 1.04
CA VAL A 126 -7.88 4.27 1.31
C VAL A 126 -7.16 4.81 0.09
N ARG A 127 -7.65 5.91 -0.47
CA ARG A 127 -7.06 6.55 -1.66
C ARG A 127 -6.27 7.78 -1.25
N ALA A 128 -5.10 7.91 -1.86
CA ALA A 128 -4.21 9.03 -1.65
C ALA A 128 -3.56 9.44 -2.98
N ARG A 129 -2.88 10.58 -2.98
CA ARG A 129 -2.02 11.05 -4.06
C ARG A 129 -0.64 11.36 -3.52
N ILE A 130 0.38 10.92 -4.22
CA ILE A 130 1.75 11.35 -3.99
C ILE A 130 2.04 12.48 -4.97
N THR A 131 2.39 13.65 -4.44
CA THR A 131 2.88 14.77 -5.25
C THR A 131 4.40 14.74 -5.25
N THR A 132 4.98 14.50 -6.41
CA THR A 132 6.44 14.49 -6.61
C THR A 132 7.02 15.90 -6.58
N LYS A 133 8.34 16.03 -6.49
CA LYS A 133 9.04 17.34 -6.57
C LYS A 133 8.70 18.14 -7.82
N ASN A 134 8.42 17.46 -8.93
CA ASN A 134 8.07 18.09 -10.19
C ASN A 134 6.59 18.46 -10.32
N GLY A 135 5.81 18.31 -9.23
CA GLY A 135 4.38 18.59 -9.22
C GLY A 135 3.52 17.50 -9.87
N THR A 136 4.10 16.38 -10.30
CA THR A 136 3.33 15.25 -10.84
C THR A 136 2.56 14.56 -9.71
N GLU A 137 1.25 14.37 -9.89
CA GLU A 137 0.41 13.61 -8.98
C GLU A 137 0.33 12.14 -9.41
N VAL A 138 0.67 11.25 -8.49
CA VAL A 138 0.61 9.81 -8.67
C VAL A 138 -0.50 9.25 -7.76
N PRO A 139 -1.57 8.68 -8.30
CA PRO A 139 -2.62 8.07 -7.49
C PRO A 139 -2.12 6.79 -6.81
N VAL A 140 -2.43 6.67 -5.52
CA VAL A 140 -2.12 5.51 -4.69
C VAL A 140 -3.39 5.03 -4.02
N GLU A 141 -3.60 3.73 -4.03
CA GLU A 141 -4.70 3.08 -3.33
C GLU A 141 -4.12 2.03 -2.37
N SER A 142 -4.42 2.15 -1.08
CA SER A 142 -4.09 1.15 -0.07
C SER A 142 -5.33 0.30 0.21
N ARG A 143 -5.23 -1.01 -0.04
CA ARG A 143 -6.27 -1.97 0.35
C ARG A 143 -6.00 -2.45 1.75
N VAL A 144 -6.98 -2.31 2.61
CA VAL A 144 -6.85 -2.56 4.04
C VAL A 144 -7.82 -3.63 4.54
N LEU A 145 -7.43 -4.29 5.61
CA LEU A 145 -8.21 -5.30 6.32
C LEU A 145 -8.20 -4.97 7.82
N LEU A 146 -9.39 -4.98 8.45
CA LEU A 146 -9.51 -4.81 9.89
C LEU A 146 -9.17 -6.12 10.59
N LYS A 147 -8.17 -6.11 11.44
CA LYS A 147 -7.83 -7.21 12.35
C LYS A 147 -7.82 -6.72 13.80
N GLY A 148 -8.79 -7.22 14.57
CA GLY A 148 -9.07 -6.66 15.89
C GLY A 148 -9.55 -5.22 15.76
N ASN A 149 -8.73 -4.26 16.23
CA ASN A 149 -9.03 -2.83 16.16
C ASN A 149 -8.04 -2.06 15.26
N ARG A 150 -7.28 -2.74 14.39
CA ARG A 150 -6.27 -2.14 13.53
C ARG A 150 -6.54 -2.42 12.06
N TRP A 151 -6.45 -1.39 11.23
CA TRP A 151 -6.47 -1.49 9.79
C TRP A 151 -5.07 -1.81 9.28
N LEU A 152 -4.90 -2.98 8.66
CA LEU A 152 -3.63 -3.44 8.11
C LEU A 152 -3.67 -3.43 6.58
N ILE A 153 -2.62 -2.92 5.96
CA ILE A 153 -2.49 -2.92 4.50
C ILE A 153 -2.10 -4.32 4.02
N TYR A 154 -2.81 -4.82 3.01
CA TYR A 154 -2.46 -6.08 2.36
C TYR A 154 -2.12 -5.94 0.87
N ASP A 155 -2.41 -4.78 0.27
CA ASP A 155 -2.02 -4.47 -1.12
C ASP A 155 -1.93 -2.95 -1.31
N ILE A 156 -1.02 -2.52 -2.17
CA ILE A 156 -0.90 -1.13 -2.62
C ILE A 156 -1.00 -1.12 -4.15
N LEU A 157 -1.83 -0.22 -4.66
CA LEU A 157 -1.91 0.08 -6.08
C LEU A 157 -1.25 1.44 -6.34
N ILE A 158 -0.38 1.50 -7.31
CA ILE A 158 0.20 2.73 -7.83
C ILE A 158 -0.23 2.86 -9.29
N GLU A 159 -0.85 3.95 -9.65
CA GLU A 159 -1.42 4.15 -11.00
C GLU A 159 -2.35 2.97 -11.40
N ASN A 160 -3.16 2.48 -10.47
CA ASN A 160 -4.04 1.31 -10.61
C ASN A 160 -3.34 -0.04 -10.82
N LEU A 161 -2.02 -0.11 -10.72
CA LEU A 161 -1.27 -1.37 -10.81
C LEU A 161 -1.04 -1.94 -9.40
N SER A 162 -1.71 -3.04 -9.10
CA SER A 162 -1.56 -3.75 -7.82
C SER A 162 -0.18 -4.38 -7.70
N LEU A 163 0.51 -4.05 -6.63
CA LEU A 163 1.81 -4.61 -6.29
C LEU A 163 1.72 -6.14 -6.13
N ILE A 164 0.73 -6.59 -5.39
CA ILE A 164 0.56 -8.01 -5.07
C ILE A 164 0.10 -8.82 -6.27
N SER A 165 -0.77 -8.27 -7.12
CA SER A 165 -1.16 -8.93 -8.37
C SER A 165 0.03 -9.07 -9.34
N ASN A 166 0.93 -8.11 -9.36
CA ASN A 166 2.15 -8.17 -10.16
C ASN A 166 3.06 -9.31 -9.67
N TYR A 167 3.33 -9.42 -8.36
CA TYR A 167 4.09 -10.53 -7.80
C TYR A 167 3.39 -11.88 -8.01
N ARG A 168 2.06 -11.94 -7.84
CA ARG A 168 1.28 -13.16 -8.10
C ARG A 168 1.51 -13.67 -9.51
N SER A 169 1.45 -12.81 -10.50
CA SER A 169 1.67 -13.18 -11.90
C SER A 169 3.09 -13.68 -12.16
N GLN A 170 4.08 -13.08 -11.51
CA GLN A 170 5.48 -13.50 -11.62
C GLN A 170 5.71 -14.85 -10.94
N PHE A 171 5.18 -15.04 -9.73
CA PHE A 171 5.33 -16.29 -8.96
C PHE A 171 4.60 -17.45 -9.66
N ASP A 172 3.36 -17.23 -10.11
CA ASP A 172 2.62 -18.23 -10.89
C ASP A 172 3.41 -18.67 -12.14
N ARG A 173 3.99 -17.72 -12.86
CA ARG A 173 4.83 -18.02 -14.01
C ARG A 173 6.01 -18.92 -13.64
N VAL A 174 6.77 -18.58 -12.59
CA VAL A 174 7.92 -19.37 -12.15
C VAL A 174 7.49 -20.78 -11.75
N ILE A 175 6.41 -20.89 -10.96
CA ILE A 175 5.94 -22.20 -10.46
C ILE A 175 5.45 -23.07 -11.63
N ARG A 176 4.74 -22.49 -12.59
CA ARG A 176 4.20 -23.23 -13.75
C ARG A 176 5.27 -23.64 -14.76
N THR A 177 6.30 -22.81 -14.96
CA THR A 177 7.36 -23.10 -15.93
C THR A 177 8.51 -23.90 -15.34
N SER A 178 8.60 -23.97 -14.01
CA SER A 178 9.66 -24.69 -13.30
C SER A 178 9.09 -25.41 -12.08
N SER A 179 9.11 -24.79 -10.88
CA SER A 179 8.57 -25.38 -9.66
C SER A 179 8.45 -24.34 -8.53
N TYR A 180 7.75 -24.71 -7.44
CA TYR A 180 7.78 -23.93 -6.19
C TYR A 180 9.19 -23.87 -5.58
N GLY A 181 9.95 -24.96 -5.61
CA GLY A 181 11.33 -24.97 -5.12
C GLY A 181 12.23 -23.98 -5.87
N GLU A 182 12.03 -23.83 -7.20
CA GLU A 182 12.76 -22.81 -7.96
C GLU A 182 12.34 -21.39 -7.57
N LEU A 183 11.06 -21.15 -7.26
CA LEU A 183 10.61 -19.85 -6.71
C LEU A 183 11.31 -19.54 -5.39
N VAL A 184 11.34 -20.49 -4.44
CA VAL A 184 12.02 -20.35 -3.15
C VAL A 184 13.49 -20.03 -3.35
N LYS A 185 14.18 -20.78 -4.21
CA LYS A 185 15.59 -20.55 -4.55
C LYS A 185 15.84 -19.14 -5.09
N ARG A 186 14.98 -18.65 -5.97
CA ARG A 186 15.10 -17.27 -6.51
C ARG A 186 14.86 -16.22 -5.44
N LEU A 187 13.91 -16.45 -4.52
CA LEU A 187 13.67 -15.55 -3.39
C LEU A 187 14.85 -15.51 -2.41
N GLN A 188 15.53 -16.65 -2.19
CA GLN A 188 16.73 -16.73 -1.36
C GLN A 188 17.94 -16.07 -2.02
N THR A 189 18.02 -16.09 -3.35
CA THR A 189 19.14 -15.50 -4.09
C THR A 189 18.90 -14.00 -4.28
N LYS A 190 19.60 -13.16 -3.49
CA LYS A 190 19.52 -11.70 -3.56
C LYS A 190 19.68 -11.20 -5.01
N GLY A 191 18.63 -10.64 -5.57
CA GLY A 191 18.70 -9.93 -6.85
C GLY A 191 18.00 -10.57 -8.05
N ALA A 192 17.61 -11.84 -8.02
CA ALA A 192 16.98 -12.49 -9.19
C ALA A 192 15.65 -11.86 -9.61
N PHE A 193 14.83 -11.38 -8.64
CA PHE A 193 13.59 -10.64 -8.92
C PHE A 193 13.79 -9.14 -9.15
N LEU A 194 14.90 -8.57 -8.67
CA LEU A 194 15.18 -7.13 -8.82
C LEU A 194 15.70 -6.81 -10.23
N SER A 195 16.43 -7.73 -10.86
CA SER A 195 16.97 -7.54 -12.21
C SER A 195 15.89 -7.61 -13.30
N GLU A 196 14.82 -8.39 -13.11
CA GLU A 196 13.73 -8.50 -14.07
C GLU A 196 12.84 -7.22 -14.10
N LYS A 197 12.81 -6.47 -13.00
CA LYS A 197 12.07 -5.21 -12.90
C LYS A 197 12.78 -4.05 -13.64
N ALA A 198 14.10 -4.05 -13.65
CA ALA A 198 14.89 -3.02 -14.34
C ALA A 198 14.75 -3.07 -15.88
N THR A 199 14.41 -4.23 -16.43
CA THR A 199 14.25 -4.43 -17.88
C THR A 199 12.85 -4.12 -18.41
N LYS A 200 11.84 -3.92 -17.53
CA LYS A 200 10.43 -3.69 -17.94
C LYS A 200 9.89 -2.29 -17.66
N THR A 201 10.69 -1.37 -17.17
CA THR A 201 10.28 0.04 -17.14
C THR A 201 10.41 0.59 -18.57
N PRO A 202 9.31 0.98 -19.26
CA PRO A 202 9.43 1.63 -20.56
C PRO A 202 10.22 2.92 -20.36
N ARG A 203 11.35 3.05 -21.05
CA ARG A 203 12.03 4.34 -21.17
C ARG A 203 11.05 5.32 -21.82
N ARG A 204 10.48 6.19 -21.01
CA ARG A 204 9.64 7.27 -21.50
C ARG A 204 10.55 8.28 -22.16
N GLY A 205 10.45 8.40 -23.49
CA GLY A 205 10.85 9.58 -24.23
C GLY A 205 12.23 9.54 -24.83
N ASP A 206 12.34 8.90 -25.99
CA ASP A 206 13.23 9.40 -27.02
C ASP A 206 12.36 10.15 -28.05
N PRO A 207 12.49 11.48 -28.20
CA PRO A 207 11.77 12.19 -29.26
C PRO A 207 12.44 11.82 -30.58
N GLN A 208 11.68 11.15 -31.41
CA GLN A 208 12.11 10.88 -32.79
C GLN A 208 12.41 12.18 -33.51
N ARG A 209 13.59 12.21 -34.07
CA ARG A 209 13.97 13.16 -35.13
C ARG A 209 13.12 12.94 -36.37
#